data_cf5eb1bafa1db02610081ff2b26f1a66
#
_entry.id   cf5eb1bafa1db02610081ff2b26f1a66
#
_cell.length_a   1.000
_cell.length_b   1.000
_cell.length_c   1.000
_cell.angle_alpha   90.00
_cell.angle_beta   90.00
_cell.angle_gamma   90.00
#
_symmetry.space_group_name_H-M   'P 1'
#
loop_
_entity.id
_entity.type
_entity.pdbx_description
1 polymer ?
#
loop_
_entity_poly.entity_id
_entity_poly.type
_entity_poly.pdbx_seq_one_letter_code
_entity_poly.pdbx_strand_id
1 'polypeptide(L)'
;MKSSEIAKLAGVSVRTLRHYHAIGLLPEPPRGENGYRDYSAGDLARLLRIKRLASLGFPLARIGDVLDEIDAGLQNADDLRGGTALDELDRELACQIDRLQEQRRTIALLKQQELDPDLPAHLARTAKILLDDERVALPANAGDREALLIVGHLFSEEDAANVEPVSYTHLTL
;
A
#
# COMPACT_ATOMS: atom_id res chain seq x y z
N MET A 1 -10.29 33.95 -14.64
CA MET A 1 -9.19 33.20 -15.33
C MET A 1 -9.76 32.04 -16.10
N LYS A 2 -9.19 31.70 -17.29
CA LYS A 2 -9.60 30.53 -18.08
C LYS A 2 -9.02 29.22 -17.52
N SER A 3 -9.64 28.07 -17.88
CA SER A 3 -9.19 26.75 -17.40
C SER A 3 -7.73 26.42 -17.69
N SER A 4 -7.21 26.88 -18.82
CA SER A 4 -5.79 26.70 -19.16
C SER A 4 -4.84 27.55 -18.32
N GLU A 5 -5.28 28.76 -17.93
CA GLU A 5 -4.50 29.70 -17.13
C GLU A 5 -4.38 29.20 -15.68
N ILE A 6 -5.52 28.86 -15.05
CA ILE A 6 -5.51 28.36 -13.69
C ILE A 6 -4.76 27.01 -13.58
N ALA A 7 -4.91 26.12 -14.55
CA ALA A 7 -4.19 24.85 -14.59
C ALA A 7 -2.68 25.08 -14.67
N LYS A 8 -2.23 26.02 -15.53
CA LYS A 8 -0.82 26.40 -15.65
C LYS A 8 -0.28 27.02 -14.35
N LEU A 9 -1.02 27.93 -13.73
CA LEU A 9 -0.62 28.57 -12.47
C LEU A 9 -0.50 27.56 -11.33
N ALA A 10 -1.43 26.61 -11.23
CA ALA A 10 -1.39 25.57 -10.22
C ALA A 10 -0.40 24.43 -10.56
N GLY A 11 0.14 24.38 -11.78
CA GLY A 11 1.02 23.31 -12.24
C GLY A 11 0.29 21.95 -12.29
N VAL A 12 -0.94 21.95 -12.80
CA VAL A 12 -1.76 20.74 -13.05
C VAL A 12 -2.22 20.71 -14.49
N SER A 13 -2.68 19.55 -14.97
CA SER A 13 -3.29 19.45 -16.30
C SER A 13 -4.76 19.92 -16.28
N VAL A 14 -5.27 20.40 -17.43
CA VAL A 14 -6.69 20.70 -17.59
C VAL A 14 -7.54 19.45 -17.38
N ARG A 15 -7.00 18.25 -17.65
CA ARG A 15 -7.67 16.96 -17.36
C ARG A 15 -7.82 16.76 -15.85
N THR A 16 -6.76 17.02 -15.09
CA THR A 16 -6.79 16.98 -13.62
C THR A 16 -7.81 17.95 -13.05
N LEU A 17 -7.85 19.18 -13.58
CA LEU A 17 -8.84 20.20 -13.18
C LEU A 17 -10.27 19.71 -13.40
N ARG A 18 -10.57 19.12 -14.57
CA ARG A 18 -11.89 18.53 -14.87
C ARG A 18 -12.21 17.36 -13.96
N HIS A 19 -11.23 16.54 -13.61
CA HIS A 19 -11.40 15.44 -12.69
C HIS A 19 -11.81 15.95 -11.29
N TYR A 20 -11.15 17.01 -10.79
CA TYR A 20 -11.48 17.60 -9.49
C TYR A 20 -12.88 18.19 -9.45
N HIS A 21 -13.38 18.76 -10.57
CA HIS A 21 -14.79 19.14 -10.69
C HIS A 21 -15.71 17.93 -10.68
N ALA A 22 -15.39 16.88 -11.42
CA ALA A 22 -16.22 15.68 -11.53
C ALA A 22 -16.42 14.95 -10.19
N ILE A 23 -15.39 14.97 -9.31
CA ILE A 23 -15.46 14.37 -7.98
C ILE A 23 -15.93 15.35 -6.89
N GLY A 24 -16.31 16.60 -7.27
CA GLY A 24 -16.81 17.60 -6.33
C GLY A 24 -15.76 18.27 -5.44
N LEU A 25 -14.47 17.95 -5.63
CA LEU A 25 -13.39 18.48 -4.81
C LEU A 25 -13.12 19.97 -5.06
N LEU A 26 -13.29 20.41 -6.31
CA LEU A 26 -13.25 21.79 -6.73
C LEU A 26 -14.64 22.19 -7.29
N PRO A 27 -15.37 23.15 -6.71
CA PRO A 27 -16.63 23.62 -7.25
C PRO A 27 -16.48 24.09 -8.70
N GLU A 28 -17.47 23.82 -9.53
CA GLU A 28 -17.47 24.31 -10.91
C GLU A 28 -17.77 25.81 -10.94
N PRO A 29 -16.87 26.67 -11.46
CA PRO A 29 -17.08 28.11 -11.47
C PRO A 29 -18.18 28.49 -12.47
N PRO A 30 -18.79 29.65 -12.31
CA PRO A 30 -19.79 30.17 -13.27
C PRO A 30 -19.16 30.32 -14.65
N ARG A 31 -20.02 30.26 -15.67
CA ARG A 31 -19.61 30.56 -17.05
C ARG A 31 -19.81 32.03 -17.31
N GLY A 32 -18.81 32.67 -17.89
CA GLY A 32 -18.92 34.03 -18.38
C GLY A 32 -19.84 34.14 -19.59
N GLU A 33 -20.13 35.34 -20.04
CA GLU A 33 -20.99 35.64 -21.23
C GLU A 33 -20.51 34.95 -22.51
N ASN A 34 -19.20 34.63 -22.60
CA ASN A 34 -18.56 33.93 -23.70
C ASN A 34 -18.65 32.38 -23.57
N GLY A 35 -19.40 31.85 -22.60
CA GLY A 35 -19.58 30.41 -22.34
C GLY A 35 -18.39 29.70 -21.70
N TYR A 36 -17.28 30.35 -21.47
CA TYR A 36 -16.10 29.79 -20.81
C TYR A 36 -16.24 29.89 -19.29
N ARG A 37 -15.65 28.89 -18.58
CA ARG A 37 -15.53 28.92 -17.11
C ARG A 37 -14.64 30.08 -16.68
N ASP A 38 -15.09 30.87 -15.70
CA ASP A 38 -14.34 31.99 -15.16
C ASP A 38 -13.93 31.72 -13.73
N TYR A 39 -12.64 31.34 -13.55
CA TYR A 39 -12.08 31.01 -12.26
C TYR A 39 -11.63 32.25 -11.50
N SER A 40 -11.97 32.30 -10.23
CA SER A 40 -11.57 33.34 -9.29
C SER A 40 -10.18 33.05 -8.67
N ALA A 41 -9.66 33.99 -7.89
CA ALA A 41 -8.48 33.76 -7.06
C ALA A 41 -8.74 32.74 -5.94
N GLY A 42 -9.99 32.66 -5.44
CA GLY A 42 -10.41 31.66 -4.45
C GLY A 42 -10.33 30.24 -5.01
N ASP A 43 -10.75 30.05 -6.26
CA ASP A 43 -10.64 28.75 -6.94
C ASP A 43 -9.17 28.32 -7.11
N LEU A 44 -8.29 29.27 -7.43
CA LEU A 44 -6.86 29.00 -7.50
C LEU A 44 -6.29 28.61 -6.13
N ALA A 45 -6.66 29.34 -5.08
CA ALA A 45 -6.21 29.04 -3.72
C ALA A 45 -6.67 27.64 -3.29
N ARG A 46 -7.94 27.29 -3.51
CA ARG A 46 -8.48 25.94 -3.22
C ARG A 46 -7.74 24.86 -4.02
N LEU A 47 -7.48 25.11 -5.30
CA LEU A 47 -6.75 24.17 -6.17
C LEU A 47 -5.31 23.93 -5.67
N LEU A 48 -4.62 24.97 -5.20
CA LEU A 48 -3.27 24.86 -4.64
C LEU A 48 -3.28 24.07 -3.32
N ARG A 49 -4.29 24.27 -2.46
CA ARG A 49 -4.50 23.50 -1.23
C ARG A 49 -4.75 22.02 -1.52
N ILE A 50 -5.64 21.70 -2.47
CA ILE A 50 -5.88 20.35 -2.92
C ILE A 50 -4.58 19.68 -3.38
N LYS A 51 -3.82 20.36 -4.25
CA LYS A 51 -2.53 19.87 -4.75
C LYS A 51 -1.56 19.61 -3.60
N ARG A 52 -1.49 20.50 -2.62
CA ARG A 52 -0.62 20.35 -1.45
C ARG A 52 -0.97 19.12 -0.63
N LEU A 53 -2.25 18.92 -0.29
CA LEU A 53 -2.71 17.75 0.47
C LEU A 53 -2.47 16.45 -0.32
N ALA A 54 -2.77 16.44 -1.62
CA ALA A 54 -2.46 15.29 -2.48
C ALA A 54 -0.96 14.96 -2.51
N SER A 55 -0.08 15.97 -2.50
CA SER A 55 1.38 15.78 -2.46
C SER A 55 1.89 15.23 -1.12
N LEU A 56 1.13 15.39 -0.04
CA LEU A 56 1.41 14.78 1.27
C LEU A 56 0.95 13.32 1.35
N GLY A 57 0.20 12.84 0.35
CA GLY A 57 -0.28 11.46 0.31
C GLY A 57 -1.75 11.29 0.70
N PHE A 58 -2.49 12.36 0.99
CA PHE A 58 -3.92 12.25 1.26
C PHE A 58 -4.67 11.69 0.05
N PRO A 59 -5.52 10.66 0.23
CA PRO A 59 -6.43 10.19 -0.81
C PRO A 59 -7.36 11.32 -1.27
N LEU A 60 -7.59 11.47 -2.57
CA LEU A 60 -8.46 12.54 -3.10
C LEU A 60 -9.86 12.56 -2.48
N ALA A 61 -10.38 11.37 -2.13
CA ALA A 61 -11.68 11.25 -1.47
C ALA A 61 -11.73 11.90 -0.07
N ARG A 62 -10.60 12.00 0.62
CA ARG A 62 -10.52 12.60 1.96
C ARG A 62 -10.13 14.08 1.96
N ILE A 63 -9.59 14.59 0.84
CA ILE A 63 -9.08 15.97 0.79
C ILE A 63 -10.20 17.00 1.03
N GLY A 64 -11.42 16.72 0.60
CA GLY A 64 -12.58 17.59 0.83
C GLY A 64 -12.82 17.81 2.32
N ASP A 65 -12.95 16.71 3.07
CA ASP A 65 -13.22 16.73 4.52
C ASP A 65 -12.08 17.42 5.27
N VAL A 66 -10.82 17.13 4.90
CA VAL A 66 -9.64 17.77 5.51
C VAL A 66 -9.63 19.29 5.26
N LEU A 67 -10.02 19.74 4.06
CA LEU A 67 -10.13 21.17 3.76
C LEU A 67 -11.21 21.84 4.61
N ASP A 68 -12.36 21.18 4.76
CA ASP A 68 -13.50 21.70 5.54
C ASP A 68 -13.16 21.73 7.03
N GLU A 69 -12.41 20.75 7.56
CA GLU A 69 -11.88 20.76 8.93
C GLU A 69 -10.91 21.92 9.17
N ILE A 70 -9.97 22.14 8.22
CA ILE A 70 -9.03 23.27 8.29
C ILE A 70 -9.78 24.60 8.27
N ASP A 71 -10.77 24.75 7.39
CA ASP A 71 -11.55 25.98 7.26
C ASP A 71 -12.41 26.25 8.51
N ALA A 72 -12.95 25.20 9.14
CA ALA A 72 -13.64 25.31 10.43
C ALA A 72 -12.69 25.67 11.58
N GLY A 73 -11.47 25.12 11.58
CA GLY A 73 -10.44 25.42 12.58
C GLY A 73 -9.92 26.86 12.49
N LEU A 74 -9.84 27.44 11.29
CA LEU A 74 -9.43 28.84 11.10
C LEU A 74 -10.45 29.83 11.67
N GLN A 75 -11.71 29.43 11.84
CA GLN A 75 -12.76 30.25 12.45
C GLN A 75 -12.74 30.21 13.99
N ASN A 76 -12.09 29.19 14.57
CA ASN A 76 -11.95 28.99 16.01
C ASN A 76 -10.45 28.99 16.36
N ALA A 77 -9.92 30.14 16.75
CA ALA A 77 -8.48 30.37 16.90
C ALA A 77 -7.71 29.48 17.90
N ASP A 78 -8.40 28.61 18.63
CA ASP A 78 -7.81 27.70 19.64
C ASP A 78 -7.67 26.23 19.19
N ASP A 79 -8.10 25.86 17.98
CA ASP A 79 -8.16 24.45 17.57
C ASP A 79 -7.50 24.24 16.20
N LEU A 80 -6.21 23.95 16.19
CA LEU A 80 -5.45 23.54 14.99
C LEU A 80 -5.86 22.12 14.59
N ARG A 81 -7.12 21.91 14.20
CA ARG A 81 -7.69 20.58 13.86
C ARG A 81 -7.08 19.91 12.63
N GLY A 82 -6.23 20.60 11.87
CA GLY A 82 -5.40 19.94 10.85
C GLY A 82 -4.43 18.89 11.43
N GLY A 83 -4.20 18.91 12.76
CA GLY A 83 -3.36 17.95 13.45
C GLY A 83 -3.91 16.53 13.42
N THR A 84 -5.21 16.33 13.66
CA THR A 84 -5.81 15.00 13.73
C THR A 84 -5.73 14.23 12.41
N ALA A 85 -6.00 14.89 11.27
CA ALA A 85 -5.89 14.27 9.95
C ALA A 85 -4.44 13.95 9.57
N LEU A 86 -3.48 14.81 9.95
CA LEU A 86 -2.06 14.57 9.76
C LEU A 86 -1.56 13.41 10.64
N ASP A 87 -1.98 13.34 11.91
CA ASP A 87 -1.65 12.27 12.84
C ASP A 87 -2.22 10.92 12.38
N GLU A 88 -3.41 10.91 11.78
CA GLU A 88 -3.99 9.71 11.18
C GLU A 88 -3.19 9.25 9.97
N LEU A 89 -2.84 10.18 9.08
CA LEU A 89 -2.02 9.87 7.90
C LEU A 89 -0.64 9.35 8.31
N ASP A 90 0.00 9.96 9.31
CA ASP A 90 1.31 9.51 9.81
C ASP A 90 1.23 8.09 10.39
N ARG A 91 0.18 7.78 11.18
CA ARG A 91 -0.04 6.42 11.70
C ARG A 91 -0.29 5.40 10.59
N GLU A 92 -1.05 5.77 9.56
CA GLU A 92 -1.29 4.90 8.40
C GLU A 92 0.01 4.63 7.64
N LEU A 93 0.82 5.65 7.40
CA LEU A 93 2.12 5.52 6.75
C LEU A 93 3.10 4.67 7.61
N ALA A 94 3.10 4.84 8.94
CA ALA A 94 3.90 4.00 9.83
C ALA A 94 3.52 2.53 9.71
N CYS A 95 2.23 2.19 9.73
CA CYS A 95 1.76 0.82 9.51
C CYS A 95 2.16 0.25 8.14
N GLN A 96 2.12 1.08 7.09
CA GLN A 96 2.58 0.68 5.75
C GLN A 96 4.08 0.40 5.73
N ILE A 97 4.88 1.23 6.39
CA ILE A 97 6.34 1.06 6.50
C ILE A 97 6.65 -0.25 7.23
N ASP A 98 6.00 -0.54 8.35
CA ASP A 98 6.20 -1.77 9.10
C ASP A 98 5.89 -3.01 8.25
N ARG A 99 4.77 -2.97 7.53
CA ARG A 99 4.38 -4.05 6.60
C ARG A 99 5.41 -4.25 5.49
N LEU A 100 5.89 -3.17 4.88
CA LEU A 100 6.90 -3.24 3.83
C LEU A 100 8.25 -3.72 4.36
N GLN A 101 8.61 -3.34 5.59
CA GLN A 101 9.82 -3.83 6.25
C GLN A 101 9.75 -5.34 6.50
N GLU A 102 8.60 -5.85 6.95
CA GLU A 102 8.41 -7.29 7.15
C GLU A 102 8.49 -8.06 5.84
N GLN A 103 7.87 -7.57 4.79
CA GLN A 103 8.00 -8.15 3.45
C GLN A 103 9.47 -8.18 2.98
N ARG A 104 10.23 -7.10 3.22
CA ARG A 104 11.65 -7.05 2.89
C ARG A 104 12.48 -8.04 3.71
N ARG A 105 12.15 -8.22 5.00
CA ARG A 105 12.81 -9.24 5.85
C ARG A 105 12.58 -10.65 5.29
N THR A 106 11.35 -10.96 4.94
CA THR A 106 10.99 -12.26 4.33
C THR A 106 11.75 -12.49 3.02
N ILE A 107 11.78 -11.49 2.13
CA ILE A 107 12.55 -11.58 0.87
C ILE A 107 14.05 -11.76 1.13
N ALA A 108 14.62 -11.06 2.10
CA ALA A 108 16.02 -11.19 2.46
C ALA A 108 16.34 -12.60 2.98
N LEU A 109 15.45 -13.17 3.80
CA LEU A 109 15.58 -14.53 4.31
C LEU A 109 15.55 -15.56 3.17
N LEU A 110 14.56 -15.44 2.26
CA LEU A 110 14.45 -16.33 1.10
C LEU A 110 15.71 -16.30 0.22
N LYS A 111 16.24 -15.08 -0.03
CA LYS A 111 17.48 -14.89 -0.80
C LYS A 111 18.70 -15.49 -0.10
N GLN A 112 18.83 -15.27 1.20
CA GLN A 112 19.99 -15.74 1.97
C GLN A 112 20.03 -17.26 2.06
N GLN A 113 18.86 -17.90 2.13
CA GLN A 113 18.74 -19.34 2.25
C GLN A 113 18.55 -20.04 0.90
N GLU A 114 18.54 -19.29 -0.21
CA GLU A 114 18.26 -19.81 -1.55
C GLU A 114 16.96 -20.62 -1.63
N LEU A 115 15.93 -20.15 -0.87
CA LEU A 115 14.64 -20.82 -0.81
C LEU A 115 13.78 -20.44 -1.99
N ASP A 116 12.93 -21.36 -2.43
CA ASP A 116 11.94 -21.13 -3.47
C ASP A 116 10.87 -20.14 -2.96
N PRO A 117 10.65 -18.99 -3.64
CA PRO A 117 9.67 -17.99 -3.20
C PRO A 117 8.22 -18.46 -3.29
N ASP A 118 7.94 -19.52 -4.08
CA ASP A 118 6.59 -20.09 -4.22
C ASP A 118 6.21 -20.99 -3.04
N LEU A 119 7.21 -21.44 -2.24
CA LEU A 119 6.96 -22.27 -1.08
C LEU A 119 6.80 -21.43 0.18
N PRO A 120 5.82 -21.73 1.06
CA PRO A 120 5.78 -21.17 2.40
C PRO A 120 7.13 -21.37 3.13
N ALA A 121 7.60 -20.36 3.89
CA ALA A 121 8.95 -20.34 4.45
C ALA A 121 9.30 -21.58 5.31
N HIS A 122 8.33 -22.13 6.04
CA HIS A 122 8.50 -23.35 6.84
C HIS A 122 8.73 -24.60 5.97
N LEU A 123 8.02 -24.71 4.84
CA LEU A 123 8.20 -25.81 3.89
C LEU A 123 9.47 -25.67 3.06
N ALA A 124 9.80 -24.46 2.65
CA ALA A 124 11.03 -24.19 1.91
C ALA A 124 12.26 -24.59 2.72
N ARG A 125 12.23 -24.40 4.05
CA ARG A 125 13.28 -24.88 4.97
C ARG A 125 13.35 -26.40 5.03
N THR A 126 12.21 -27.05 5.21
CA THR A 126 12.11 -28.51 5.28
C THR A 126 12.51 -29.14 3.94
N ALA A 127 12.04 -28.58 2.82
CA ALA A 127 12.42 -29.03 1.50
C ALA A 127 13.94 -28.91 1.27
N LYS A 128 14.60 -27.82 1.72
CA LYS A 128 16.05 -27.66 1.60
C LYS A 128 16.81 -28.69 2.44
N ILE A 129 16.39 -28.96 3.67
CA ILE A 129 16.99 -29.99 4.52
C ILE A 129 16.85 -31.38 3.88
N LEU A 130 15.72 -31.66 3.28
CA LEU A 130 15.48 -32.91 2.56
C LEU A 130 16.26 -33.00 1.23
N LEU A 131 16.51 -31.84 0.59
CA LEU A 131 17.30 -31.73 -0.64
C LEU A 131 18.78 -31.97 -0.45
N ASP A 132 19.33 -31.50 0.69
CA ASP A 132 20.74 -31.70 1.04
C ASP A 132 21.02 -33.17 1.48
N ASP A 133 19.97 -33.98 1.73
CA ASP A 133 20.14 -35.43 2.00
C ASP A 133 20.06 -36.19 0.67
N GLU A 134 21.20 -36.68 0.17
CA GLU A 134 21.30 -37.50 -1.05
C GLU A 134 20.42 -38.78 -1.06
N ARG A 135 19.75 -39.09 0.06
CA ARG A 135 18.87 -40.26 0.23
C ARG A 135 17.41 -39.96 -0.10
N VAL A 136 17.06 -38.68 -0.22
CA VAL A 136 15.68 -38.26 -0.52
C VAL A 136 15.60 -37.85 -1.97
N ALA A 137 15.03 -38.71 -2.80
CA ALA A 137 14.67 -38.35 -4.17
C ALA A 137 13.54 -37.32 -4.12
N LEU A 138 13.86 -36.06 -4.43
CA LEU A 138 12.81 -35.05 -4.57
C LEU A 138 11.88 -35.37 -5.72
N PRO A 139 10.66 -34.85 -5.58
CA PRO A 139 9.66 -34.95 -6.63
C PRO A 139 10.20 -34.37 -7.94
N ALA A 140 10.43 -35.23 -8.90
CA ALA A 140 11.01 -34.87 -10.19
C ALA A 140 9.98 -34.28 -11.17
N ASN A 141 8.73 -34.14 -10.76
CA ASN A 141 7.65 -33.70 -11.64
C ASN A 141 6.78 -32.57 -11.05
N ALA A 142 6.07 -31.85 -11.92
CA ALA A 142 5.24 -30.71 -11.54
C ALA A 142 4.11 -31.08 -10.55
N GLY A 143 3.57 -32.28 -10.61
CA GLY A 143 2.48 -32.74 -9.73
C GLY A 143 2.90 -32.90 -8.27
N ASP A 144 4.14 -33.28 -8.03
CA ASP A 144 4.67 -33.42 -6.68
C ASP A 144 4.94 -32.03 -6.05
N ARG A 145 5.31 -31.04 -6.87
CA ARG A 145 5.45 -29.65 -6.42
C ARG A 145 4.09 -29.06 -6.04
N GLU A 146 3.05 -29.31 -6.83
CA GLU A 146 1.67 -28.89 -6.51
C GLU A 146 1.17 -29.54 -5.22
N ALA A 147 1.46 -30.82 -5.02
CA ALA A 147 1.12 -31.52 -3.78
C ALA A 147 1.84 -30.90 -2.57
N LEU A 148 3.09 -30.50 -2.70
CA LEU A 148 3.87 -29.86 -1.65
C LEU A 148 3.29 -28.48 -1.29
N LEU A 149 2.85 -27.71 -2.28
CA LEU A 149 2.18 -26.42 -2.10
C LEU A 149 0.84 -26.58 -1.36
N ILE A 150 0.06 -27.58 -1.72
CA ILE A 150 -1.24 -27.89 -1.08
C ILE A 150 -1.02 -28.31 0.37
N VAL A 151 -0.08 -29.21 0.62
CA VAL A 151 0.27 -29.67 1.96
C VAL A 151 0.75 -28.49 2.83
N GLY A 152 1.59 -27.63 2.24
CA GLY A 152 2.11 -26.47 2.97
C GLY A 152 1.08 -25.41 3.29
N HIS A 153 -0.01 -25.37 2.56
CA HIS A 153 -1.12 -24.47 2.87
C HIS A 153 -2.06 -25.06 3.94
N LEU A 154 -2.09 -26.39 4.06
CA LEU A 154 -2.92 -27.11 5.04
C LEU A 154 -2.24 -27.25 6.40
N PHE A 155 -0.91 -27.23 6.45
CA PHE A 155 -0.15 -27.32 7.70
C PHE A 155 0.37 -25.94 8.11
N SER A 156 0.00 -25.48 9.31
CA SER A 156 0.49 -24.23 9.88
C SER A 156 1.93 -24.34 10.39
N GLU A 157 2.57 -23.19 10.71
CA GLU A 157 3.88 -23.18 11.38
C GLU A 157 3.86 -23.93 12.72
N GLU A 158 2.73 -23.95 13.44
CA GLU A 158 2.55 -24.70 14.69
C GLU A 158 2.57 -26.21 14.45
N ASP A 159 1.98 -26.68 13.35
CA ASP A 159 1.97 -28.10 13.00
C ASP A 159 3.37 -28.56 12.60
N ALA A 160 4.14 -27.72 11.92
CA ALA A 160 5.52 -28.02 11.53
C ALA A 160 6.49 -28.05 12.73
N ALA A 161 6.24 -27.30 13.79
CA ALA A 161 7.04 -27.31 15.02
C ALA A 161 6.80 -28.57 15.86
N ASN A 162 5.65 -29.22 15.68
CA ASN A 162 5.27 -30.46 16.40
C ASN A 162 5.72 -31.75 15.71
N VAL A 163 6.35 -31.68 14.53
CA VAL A 163 6.95 -32.84 13.89
C VAL A 163 8.29 -33.12 14.58
N GLU A 164 8.29 -33.94 15.61
CA GLU A 164 9.51 -34.47 16.21
C GLU A 164 10.30 -35.24 15.13
N PRO A 165 11.62 -35.04 15.05
CA PRO A 165 12.46 -35.85 14.17
C PRO A 165 12.34 -37.31 14.65
N VAL A 166 11.74 -38.15 13.81
CA VAL A 166 11.68 -39.60 14.09
C VAL A 166 13.10 -40.12 14.05
N SER A 167 13.67 -40.32 15.24
CA SER A 167 14.95 -41.00 15.41
C SER A 167 14.79 -42.45 14.98
N TYR A 168 15.22 -42.74 13.78
CA TYR A 168 15.44 -44.13 13.37
C TYR A 168 16.57 -44.70 14.17
N THR A 169 16.27 -45.19 15.36
CA THR A 169 17.18 -46.08 16.06
C THR A 169 17.30 -47.35 15.24
N HIS A 170 18.52 -47.63 14.85
CA HIS A 170 18.94 -48.84 14.13
C HIS A 170 18.33 -50.09 14.74
N LEU A 171 17.52 -50.81 13.96
CA LEU A 171 17.37 -52.25 14.14
C LEU A 171 18.57 -52.91 13.45
N THR A 172 19.61 -53.19 14.20
CA THR A 172 20.61 -54.20 13.85
C THR A 172 20.05 -55.55 14.22
N LEU A 173 19.84 -56.40 13.18
CA LEU A 173 19.85 -57.84 13.29
C LEU A 173 21.20 -58.36 12.84
#